data_0f64b0d1458d19d13a77eca0ab7be396
#
_entry.id   0f64b0d1458d19d13a77eca0ab7be396
#
_cell.length_a   1.000
_cell.length_b   1.000
_cell.length_c   1.000
_cell.angle_alpha   90.00
_cell.angle_beta   90.00
_cell.angle_gamma   90.00
#
_symmetry.space_group_name_H-M   'P 1'
#
loop_
_entity.id
_entity.type
_entity.pdbx_description
1 polymer ?
#
loop_
_entity_poly.entity_id
_entity_poly.type
_entity_poly.pdbx_seq_one_letter_code
_entity_poly.pdbx_strand_id
1 'polypeptide(L)'
;MPARLQGKTALITAAGQGIGHATALAMAREGAQVIATDVDAALLERMHGIENLSTRRLDVLDDAAVAALFGELPPLQILFNCAGYVHNGTILDCTPRDWEFSFNLNARAMYTAIRAALPKMLRRHEATGQGASIVNMASIAGSIKGLPNRFAYGASKAAVIGLTKAIAADYVQKGIRCNAIAPGTVDTPSLADRINAFSDPVEARRMFVARQPMGRLATPGEIAPMIVFLASDEAAFVTGNVYSCDGGMTI
;
A
#
# COMPACT_ATOMS: atom_id res chain seq x y z
N MET A 1 -21.51 15.04 3.82
CA MET A 1 -21.74 13.85 2.99
C MET A 1 -21.70 12.65 3.91
N PRO A 2 -22.44 11.57 3.67
CA PRO A 2 -22.28 10.36 4.48
C PRO A 2 -20.85 9.85 4.34
N ALA A 3 -20.32 9.24 5.41
CA ALA A 3 -18.99 8.69 5.44
C ALA A 3 -18.87 7.53 4.42
N ARG A 4 -17.93 7.63 3.47
CA ARG A 4 -17.81 6.72 2.30
C ARG A 4 -17.47 5.27 2.67
N LEU A 5 -16.96 5.04 3.87
CA LEU A 5 -16.53 3.73 4.36
C LEU A 5 -17.30 3.29 5.61
N GLN A 6 -18.46 3.90 5.86
CA GLN A 6 -19.26 3.59 7.04
C GLN A 6 -19.56 2.09 7.16
N GLY A 7 -19.26 1.52 8.33
CA GLY A 7 -19.50 0.11 8.63
C GLY A 7 -18.56 -0.89 7.96
N LYS A 8 -17.52 -0.42 7.26
CA LYS A 8 -16.49 -1.29 6.68
C LYS A 8 -15.34 -1.51 7.67
N THR A 9 -14.80 -2.72 7.70
CA THR A 9 -13.57 -3.04 8.43
C THR A 9 -12.40 -3.06 7.47
N ALA A 10 -11.36 -2.27 7.78
CA ALA A 10 -10.16 -2.12 6.96
C ALA A 10 -8.91 -2.57 7.73
N LEU A 11 -8.02 -3.30 7.06
CA LEU A 11 -6.66 -3.54 7.54
C LEU A 11 -5.66 -2.84 6.63
N ILE A 12 -4.67 -2.18 7.25
CA ILE A 12 -3.61 -1.44 6.55
C ILE A 12 -2.27 -1.91 7.08
N THR A 13 -1.38 -2.36 6.19
CA THR A 13 0.00 -2.73 6.55
C THR A 13 0.92 -1.52 6.44
N ALA A 14 1.98 -1.46 7.27
CA ALA A 14 2.91 -0.32 7.39
C ALA A 14 2.16 1.01 7.60
N ALA A 15 1.25 1.01 8.56
CA ALA A 15 0.38 2.15 8.86
C ALA A 15 0.96 3.13 9.88
N GLY A 16 2.12 2.86 10.47
CA GLY A 16 2.73 3.69 11.49
C GLY A 16 3.24 5.03 10.98
N GLN A 17 3.52 5.16 9.67
CA GLN A 17 4.04 6.39 9.07
C GLN A 17 3.66 6.54 7.59
N GLY A 18 3.96 7.70 7.02
CA GLY A 18 3.86 7.98 5.57
C GLY A 18 2.46 7.76 5.01
N ILE A 19 2.38 7.12 3.84
CA ILE A 19 1.11 6.91 3.11
C ILE A 19 0.17 5.99 3.89
N GLY A 20 0.70 4.93 4.54
CA GLY A 20 -0.11 4.02 5.35
C GLY A 20 -0.80 4.75 6.49
N HIS A 21 -0.08 5.60 7.22
CA HIS A 21 -0.61 6.42 8.31
C HIS A 21 -1.69 7.39 7.82
N ALA A 22 -1.39 8.16 6.79
CA ALA A 22 -2.34 9.12 6.23
C ALA A 22 -3.63 8.42 5.74
N THR A 23 -3.48 7.23 5.15
CA THR A 23 -4.62 6.42 4.69
C THR A 23 -5.44 5.88 5.86
N ALA A 24 -4.78 5.40 6.93
CA ALA A 24 -5.48 4.91 8.12
C ALA A 24 -6.35 6.01 8.75
N LEU A 25 -5.80 7.22 8.90
CA LEU A 25 -6.54 8.38 9.39
C LEU A 25 -7.69 8.78 8.45
N ALA A 26 -7.45 8.75 7.14
CA ALA A 26 -8.49 9.10 6.16
C ALA A 26 -9.63 8.08 6.18
N MET A 27 -9.34 6.77 6.22
CA MET A 27 -10.36 5.73 6.28
C MET A 27 -11.16 5.78 7.59
N ALA A 28 -10.52 6.04 8.73
CA ALA A 28 -11.20 6.19 10.02
C ALA A 28 -12.19 7.37 10.02
N ARG A 29 -11.78 8.54 9.47
CA ARG A 29 -12.67 9.71 9.30
C ARG A 29 -13.85 9.44 8.37
N GLU A 30 -13.69 8.52 7.42
CA GLU A 30 -14.75 8.09 6.50
C GLU A 30 -15.61 6.93 7.08
N GLY A 31 -15.48 6.66 8.39
CA GLY A 31 -16.33 5.74 9.13
C GLY A 31 -15.92 4.27 9.08
N ALA A 32 -14.75 3.94 8.55
CA ALA A 32 -14.23 2.57 8.61
C ALA A 32 -13.70 2.24 10.00
N GLN A 33 -13.91 1.00 10.46
CA GLN A 33 -13.17 0.43 11.58
C GLN A 33 -11.80 -0.01 11.09
N VAL A 34 -10.76 0.77 11.41
CA VAL A 34 -9.41 0.59 10.88
C VAL A 34 -8.55 -0.22 11.84
N ILE A 35 -7.89 -1.24 11.29
CA ILE A 35 -6.84 -2.01 11.96
C ILE A 35 -5.52 -1.59 11.32
N ALA A 36 -4.79 -0.69 11.98
CA ALA A 36 -3.50 -0.20 11.55
C ALA A 36 -2.39 -1.13 12.03
N THR A 37 -1.58 -1.66 11.11
CA THR A 37 -0.48 -2.57 11.47
C THR A 37 0.87 -2.01 11.03
N ASP A 38 1.89 -2.23 11.85
CA ASP A 38 3.28 -1.90 11.55
C ASP A 38 4.21 -2.86 12.32
N VAL A 39 5.45 -3.02 11.85
CA VAL A 39 6.48 -3.76 12.58
C VAL A 39 7.00 -2.95 13.77
N ASP A 40 6.98 -1.64 13.68
CA ASP A 40 7.40 -0.71 14.73
C ASP A 40 6.23 -0.35 15.66
N ALA A 41 6.27 -0.89 16.87
CA ALA A 41 5.26 -0.63 17.88
C ALA A 41 5.23 0.85 18.33
N ALA A 42 6.38 1.53 18.38
CA ALA A 42 6.45 2.92 18.81
C ALA A 42 5.74 3.88 17.84
N LEU A 43 5.75 3.57 16.54
CA LEU A 43 4.97 4.32 15.56
C LEU A 43 3.46 4.13 15.76
N LEU A 44 3.04 2.92 16.14
CA LEU A 44 1.63 2.60 16.39
C LEU A 44 1.09 3.26 17.67
N GLU A 45 1.92 3.45 18.69
CA GLU A 45 1.52 4.12 19.94
C GLU A 45 0.99 5.53 19.69
N ARG A 46 1.53 6.24 18.68
CA ARG A 46 1.08 7.58 18.29
C ARG A 46 -0.34 7.61 17.73
N MET A 47 -0.89 6.44 17.40
CA MET A 47 -2.23 6.28 16.83
C MET A 47 -3.26 5.84 17.89
N HIS A 48 -2.86 5.65 19.15
CA HIS A 48 -3.77 5.28 20.21
C HIS A 48 -4.77 6.40 20.51
N GLY A 49 -6.01 6.03 20.79
CA GLY A 49 -7.09 6.97 21.10
C GLY A 49 -7.74 7.64 19.88
N ILE A 50 -7.29 7.34 18.67
CA ILE A 50 -7.96 7.81 17.46
C ILE A 50 -9.26 7.02 17.28
N GLU A 51 -10.36 7.74 17.12
CA GLU A 51 -11.68 7.16 16.91
C GLU A 51 -11.71 6.23 15.67
N ASN A 52 -12.39 5.10 15.79
CA ASN A 52 -12.51 4.08 14.73
C ASN A 52 -11.18 3.44 14.29
N LEU A 53 -10.11 3.57 15.10
CA LEU A 53 -8.81 3.03 14.76
C LEU A 53 -8.25 2.20 15.93
N SER A 54 -7.82 1.00 15.60
CA SER A 54 -7.06 0.12 16.50
C SER A 54 -5.71 -0.23 15.88
N THR A 55 -4.74 -0.55 16.72
CA THR A 55 -3.38 -0.87 16.28
C THR A 55 -3.00 -2.32 16.61
N ARG A 56 -2.22 -2.96 15.76
CA ARG A 56 -1.64 -4.28 15.98
C ARG A 56 -0.22 -4.31 15.43
N ARG A 57 0.75 -4.72 16.25
CA ARG A 57 2.09 -4.98 15.74
C ARG A 57 2.06 -6.18 14.79
N LEU A 58 2.66 -6.03 13.62
CA LEU A 58 2.75 -7.07 12.60
C LEU A 58 4.02 -6.91 11.78
N ASP A 59 4.85 -7.94 11.77
CA ASP A 59 5.85 -8.12 10.72
C ASP A 59 5.20 -8.88 9.56
N VAL A 60 5.06 -8.21 8.43
CA VAL A 60 4.47 -8.80 7.20
C VAL A 60 5.35 -9.87 6.56
N LEU A 61 6.60 -10.02 6.99
CA LEU A 61 7.51 -11.07 6.57
C LEU A 61 7.40 -12.35 7.42
N ASP A 62 6.72 -12.28 8.56
CA ASP A 62 6.41 -13.43 9.41
C ASP A 62 5.07 -14.05 9.01
N ASP A 63 5.11 -15.10 8.20
CA ASP A 63 3.92 -15.81 7.71
C ASP A 63 3.03 -16.34 8.84
N ALA A 64 3.62 -16.78 9.96
CA ALA A 64 2.87 -17.28 11.10
C ALA A 64 2.14 -16.15 11.84
N ALA A 65 2.79 -15.01 12.04
CA ALA A 65 2.17 -13.82 12.62
C ALA A 65 1.04 -13.29 11.74
N VAL A 66 1.23 -13.26 10.41
CA VAL A 66 0.17 -12.88 9.46
C VAL A 66 -0.99 -13.84 9.57
N ALA A 67 -0.77 -15.15 9.52
CA ALA A 67 -1.83 -16.16 9.61
C ALA A 67 -2.60 -16.04 10.94
N ALA A 68 -1.91 -15.87 12.06
CA ALA A 68 -2.52 -15.70 13.39
C ALA A 68 -3.41 -14.46 13.44
N LEU A 69 -2.89 -13.28 13.06
CA LEU A 69 -3.65 -12.04 13.07
C LEU A 69 -4.90 -12.14 12.20
N PHE A 70 -4.77 -12.56 10.94
CA PHE A 70 -5.91 -12.68 10.03
C PHE A 70 -6.90 -13.77 10.47
N GLY A 71 -6.41 -14.77 11.22
CA GLY A 71 -7.26 -15.79 11.86
C GLY A 71 -8.20 -15.22 12.93
N GLU A 72 -7.71 -14.27 13.74
CA GLU A 72 -8.45 -13.60 14.81
C GLU A 72 -9.44 -12.55 14.31
N LEU A 73 -9.11 -11.86 13.20
CA LEU A 73 -9.89 -10.74 12.70
C LEU A 73 -11.26 -11.17 12.13
N PRO A 74 -12.27 -10.30 12.19
CA PRO A 74 -13.51 -10.47 11.42
C PRO A 74 -13.21 -10.44 9.92
N PRO A 75 -14.17 -10.83 9.06
CA PRO A 75 -14.03 -10.67 7.61
C PRO A 75 -13.78 -9.21 7.25
N LEU A 76 -12.64 -8.94 6.62
CA LEU A 76 -12.31 -7.60 6.13
C LEU A 76 -13.14 -7.24 4.90
N GLN A 77 -13.53 -5.98 4.78
CA GLN A 77 -14.07 -5.40 3.56
C GLN A 77 -13.01 -4.66 2.76
N ILE A 78 -11.94 -4.24 3.45
CA ILE A 78 -10.85 -3.48 2.84
C ILE A 78 -9.53 -4.05 3.33
N LEU A 79 -8.63 -4.35 2.39
CA LEU A 79 -7.22 -4.64 2.67
C LEU A 79 -6.35 -3.67 1.87
N PHE A 80 -5.58 -2.83 2.56
CA PHE A 80 -4.58 -1.99 1.94
C PHE A 80 -3.17 -2.49 2.26
N ASN A 81 -2.50 -3.05 1.26
CA ASN A 81 -1.12 -3.51 1.34
C ASN A 81 -0.18 -2.34 1.03
N CYS A 82 0.35 -1.69 2.08
CA CYS A 82 1.21 -0.52 1.97
C CYS A 82 2.68 -0.81 2.26
N ALA A 83 2.99 -1.91 2.94
CA ALA A 83 4.38 -2.27 3.27
C ALA A 83 5.27 -2.33 2.02
N GLY A 84 6.49 -1.80 2.14
CA GLY A 84 7.43 -1.82 1.03
C GLY A 84 8.76 -1.15 1.35
N TYR A 85 9.76 -1.47 0.54
CA TYR A 85 11.13 -0.99 0.64
C TYR A 85 11.64 -0.54 -0.74
N VAL A 86 12.43 0.54 -0.77
CA VAL A 86 13.03 1.09 -1.99
C VAL A 86 14.50 0.76 -2.02
N HIS A 87 14.88 -0.31 -2.72
CA HIS A 87 16.29 -0.58 -3.02
C HIS A 87 16.84 0.47 -3.98
N ASN A 88 18.06 0.93 -3.72
CA ASN A 88 18.78 1.87 -4.57
C ASN A 88 20.02 1.19 -5.15
N GLY A 89 20.05 1.01 -6.45
CA GLY A 89 21.16 0.39 -7.17
C GLY A 89 20.77 -0.07 -8.55
N THR A 90 21.80 -0.25 -9.40
CA THR A 90 21.69 -0.90 -10.70
C THR A 90 21.64 -2.42 -10.55
N ILE A 91 21.57 -3.16 -11.67
CA ILE A 91 21.64 -4.63 -11.64
C ILE A 91 23.00 -5.12 -11.10
N LEU A 92 24.07 -4.39 -11.35
CA LEU A 92 25.41 -4.77 -10.90
C LEU A 92 25.64 -4.49 -9.41
N ASP A 93 24.91 -3.52 -8.83
CA ASP A 93 24.98 -3.18 -7.41
C ASP A 93 24.05 -4.05 -6.55
N CYS A 94 23.08 -4.72 -7.18
CA CYS A 94 22.06 -5.49 -6.49
C CYS A 94 22.58 -6.89 -6.12
N THR A 95 22.80 -7.14 -4.83
CA THR A 95 23.14 -8.47 -4.36
C THR A 95 21.94 -9.42 -4.39
N PRO A 96 22.15 -10.76 -4.39
CA PRO A 96 21.03 -11.71 -4.21
C PRO A 96 20.17 -11.42 -2.98
N ARG A 97 20.77 -11.01 -1.87
CA ARG A 97 20.06 -10.63 -0.64
C ARG A 97 19.17 -9.41 -0.83
N ASP A 98 19.64 -8.38 -1.54
CA ASP A 98 18.86 -7.17 -1.84
C ASP A 98 17.67 -7.48 -2.74
N TRP A 99 17.87 -8.35 -3.72
CA TRP A 99 16.83 -8.86 -4.60
C TRP A 99 15.76 -9.61 -3.80
N GLU A 100 16.16 -10.60 -3.01
CA GLU A 100 15.26 -11.41 -2.19
C GLU A 100 14.47 -10.54 -1.20
N PHE A 101 15.14 -9.64 -0.49
CA PHE A 101 14.49 -8.74 0.45
C PHE A 101 13.47 -7.84 -0.24
N SER A 102 13.83 -7.26 -1.40
CA SER A 102 12.93 -6.41 -2.18
C SER A 102 11.67 -7.17 -2.62
N PHE A 103 11.81 -8.38 -3.13
CA PHE A 103 10.67 -9.18 -3.54
C PHE A 103 9.86 -9.72 -2.36
N ASN A 104 10.52 -10.14 -1.28
CA ASN A 104 9.84 -10.61 -0.08
C ASN A 104 8.97 -9.51 0.52
N LEU A 105 9.50 -8.30 0.68
CA LEU A 105 8.75 -7.22 1.33
C LEU A 105 7.73 -6.56 0.37
N ASN A 106 8.11 -6.32 -0.90
CA ASN A 106 7.25 -5.57 -1.81
C ASN A 106 6.16 -6.42 -2.47
N ALA A 107 6.40 -7.72 -2.71
CA ALA A 107 5.47 -8.57 -3.44
C ALA A 107 4.97 -9.77 -2.62
N ARG A 108 5.88 -10.58 -2.03
CA ARG A 108 5.50 -11.78 -1.28
C ARG A 108 4.66 -11.43 -0.04
N ALA A 109 5.00 -10.38 0.69
CA ALA A 109 4.21 -9.95 1.84
C ALA A 109 2.75 -9.61 1.46
N MET A 110 2.54 -8.96 0.30
CA MET A 110 1.18 -8.71 -0.20
C MET A 110 0.45 -10.01 -0.56
N TYR A 111 1.14 -10.93 -1.23
CA TYR A 111 0.59 -12.27 -1.51
C TYR A 111 0.16 -12.97 -0.22
N THR A 112 1.00 -12.99 0.81
CA THR A 112 0.70 -13.64 2.10
C THR A 112 -0.52 -13.00 2.78
N ALA A 113 -0.59 -11.66 2.85
CA ALA A 113 -1.72 -10.95 3.43
C ALA A 113 -3.03 -11.19 2.67
N ILE A 114 -2.99 -11.13 1.33
CA ILE A 114 -4.17 -11.39 0.49
C ILE A 114 -4.64 -12.83 0.65
N ARG A 115 -3.72 -13.81 0.61
CA ARG A 115 -4.04 -15.21 0.82
C ARG A 115 -4.69 -15.48 2.17
N ALA A 116 -4.29 -14.78 3.21
CA ALA A 116 -4.87 -14.90 4.55
C ALA A 116 -6.26 -14.25 4.66
N ALA A 117 -6.47 -13.10 4.00
CA ALA A 117 -7.74 -12.35 4.04
C ALA A 117 -8.84 -12.98 3.17
N LEU A 118 -8.48 -13.43 1.97
CA LEU A 118 -9.38 -13.77 0.89
C LEU A 118 -10.45 -14.83 1.27
N PRO A 119 -10.15 -15.93 1.98
CA PRO A 119 -11.17 -16.92 2.33
C PRO A 119 -12.32 -16.35 3.16
N LYS A 120 -12.03 -15.42 4.09
CA LYS A 120 -13.07 -14.76 4.90
C LYS A 120 -13.86 -13.73 4.07
N MET A 121 -13.20 -13.01 3.16
CA MET A 121 -13.86 -12.08 2.24
C MET A 121 -14.85 -12.81 1.32
N LEU A 122 -14.45 -13.96 0.77
CA LEU A 122 -15.31 -14.79 -0.11
C LEU A 122 -16.52 -15.32 0.64
N ARG A 123 -16.33 -15.95 1.81
CA ARG A 123 -17.47 -16.43 2.64
C ARG A 123 -18.43 -15.32 3.00
N ARG A 124 -17.92 -14.11 3.30
CA ARG A 124 -18.78 -12.97 3.58
C ARG A 124 -19.60 -12.57 2.35
N HIS A 125 -18.99 -12.54 1.18
CA HIS A 125 -19.69 -12.25 -0.07
C HIS A 125 -20.80 -13.29 -0.34
N GLU A 126 -20.50 -14.58 -0.21
CA GLU A 126 -21.47 -15.67 -0.36
C GLU A 126 -22.67 -15.51 0.60
N ALA A 127 -22.42 -15.10 1.85
CA ALA A 127 -23.45 -14.96 2.86
C ALA A 127 -24.28 -13.68 2.75
N THR A 128 -23.71 -12.59 2.22
CA THR A 128 -24.33 -11.26 2.32
C THR A 128 -24.51 -10.54 0.98
N GLY A 129 -23.92 -11.03 -0.10
CA GLY A 129 -23.81 -10.34 -1.39
C GLY A 129 -22.87 -9.14 -1.40
N GLN A 130 -22.30 -8.78 -0.24
CA GLN A 130 -21.43 -7.60 -0.13
C GLN A 130 -19.98 -7.95 -0.50
N GLY A 131 -19.39 -7.16 -1.42
CA GLY A 131 -18.03 -7.36 -1.89
C GLY A 131 -16.94 -6.82 -0.93
N ALA A 132 -15.68 -7.00 -1.36
CA ALA A 132 -14.51 -6.45 -0.69
C ALA A 132 -13.56 -5.78 -1.69
N SER A 133 -12.71 -4.88 -1.19
CA SER A 133 -11.70 -4.16 -1.97
C SER A 133 -10.30 -4.42 -1.44
N ILE A 134 -9.41 -4.81 -2.33
CA ILE A 134 -7.99 -4.91 -2.08
C ILE A 134 -7.29 -3.79 -2.85
N VAL A 135 -6.46 -3.02 -2.16
CA VAL A 135 -5.63 -1.98 -2.77
C VAL A 135 -4.17 -2.31 -2.48
N ASN A 136 -3.34 -2.33 -3.52
CA ASN A 136 -1.93 -2.65 -3.42
C ASN A 136 -1.06 -1.43 -3.73
N MET A 137 -0.06 -1.17 -2.90
CA MET A 137 0.92 -0.11 -3.11
C MET A 137 1.93 -0.54 -4.18
N ALA A 138 1.68 -0.17 -5.43
CA ALA A 138 2.64 -0.26 -6.51
C ALA A 138 3.60 0.95 -6.52
N SER A 139 4.03 1.38 -7.67
CA SER A 139 4.82 2.59 -7.93
C SER A 139 4.75 2.90 -9.42
N ILE A 140 5.01 4.13 -9.81
CA ILE A 140 5.29 4.44 -11.22
C ILE A 140 6.59 3.77 -11.68
N ALA A 141 7.54 3.54 -10.75
CA ALA A 141 8.76 2.79 -11.06
C ALA A 141 8.44 1.31 -11.33
N GLY A 142 8.92 0.82 -12.44
CA GLY A 142 8.78 -0.59 -12.84
C GLY A 142 7.98 -0.75 -14.12
N SER A 143 6.66 -0.92 -14.04
CA SER A 143 5.86 -1.24 -15.21
C SER A 143 5.35 -0.01 -15.97
N ILE A 144 5.34 1.19 -15.35
CA ILE A 144 4.85 2.42 -15.98
C ILE A 144 6.04 3.21 -16.51
N LYS A 145 7.10 3.38 -15.68
CA LYS A 145 8.32 4.11 -16.06
C LYS A 145 9.57 3.44 -15.50
N GLY A 146 10.60 3.28 -16.29
CA GLY A 146 11.93 2.93 -15.81
C GLY A 146 12.57 4.12 -15.09
N LEU A 147 13.13 3.88 -13.91
CA LEU A 147 13.90 4.90 -13.18
C LEU A 147 15.32 4.41 -12.91
N PRO A 148 16.35 5.27 -13.10
CA PRO A 148 17.73 4.91 -12.78
C PRO A 148 17.88 4.48 -11.32
N ASN A 149 18.77 3.52 -11.07
CA ASN A 149 19.07 3.00 -9.74
C ASN A 149 17.84 2.45 -8.98
N ARG A 150 16.91 1.81 -9.70
CA ARG A 150 15.69 1.20 -9.13
C ARG A 150 15.48 -0.23 -9.64
N PHE A 151 16.58 -0.97 -9.91
CA PHE A 151 16.50 -2.29 -10.55
C PHE A 151 15.59 -3.25 -9.76
N ALA A 152 15.97 -3.68 -8.54
CA ALA A 152 15.18 -4.62 -7.76
C ALA A 152 13.83 -4.03 -7.32
N TYR A 153 13.81 -2.74 -6.95
CA TYR A 153 12.59 -2.04 -6.60
C TYR A 153 11.59 -2.02 -7.75
N GLY A 154 12.01 -1.58 -8.93
CA GLY A 154 11.16 -1.51 -10.12
C GLY A 154 10.61 -2.87 -10.50
N ALA A 155 11.47 -3.91 -10.54
CA ALA A 155 11.05 -5.27 -10.82
C ALA A 155 10.01 -5.78 -9.82
N SER A 156 10.23 -5.57 -8.52
CA SER A 156 9.27 -5.98 -7.48
C SER A 156 7.93 -5.24 -7.57
N LYS A 157 7.94 -3.93 -7.93
CA LYS A 157 6.70 -3.15 -8.10
C LYS A 157 5.95 -3.50 -9.40
N ALA A 158 6.64 -3.94 -10.44
CA ALA A 158 6.01 -4.55 -11.61
C ALA A 158 5.28 -5.87 -11.26
N ALA A 159 5.89 -6.69 -10.40
CA ALA A 159 5.26 -7.91 -9.90
C ALA A 159 3.96 -7.62 -9.13
N VAL A 160 3.89 -6.54 -8.35
CA VAL A 160 2.65 -6.09 -7.66
C VAL A 160 1.52 -5.81 -8.65
N ILE A 161 1.84 -5.21 -9.80
CA ILE A 161 0.84 -4.93 -10.83
C ILE A 161 0.31 -6.22 -11.45
N GLY A 162 1.19 -7.18 -11.75
CA GLY A 162 0.80 -8.50 -12.23
C GLY A 162 -0.11 -9.23 -11.24
N LEU A 163 0.30 -9.26 -9.96
CA LEU A 163 -0.47 -9.84 -8.86
C LEU A 163 -1.85 -9.19 -8.73
N THR A 164 -1.93 -7.86 -8.81
CA THR A 164 -3.19 -7.12 -8.74
C THR A 164 -4.17 -7.54 -9.84
N LYS A 165 -3.70 -7.61 -11.08
CA LYS A 165 -4.52 -8.01 -12.23
C LYS A 165 -4.98 -9.46 -12.15
N ALA A 166 -4.09 -10.37 -11.73
CA ALA A 166 -4.42 -11.78 -11.58
C ALA A 166 -5.54 -11.99 -10.54
N ILE A 167 -5.41 -11.37 -9.35
CA ILE A 167 -6.45 -11.45 -8.31
C ILE A 167 -7.77 -10.84 -8.78
N ALA A 168 -7.73 -9.70 -9.46
CA ALA A 168 -8.94 -9.11 -10.02
C ALA A 168 -9.63 -10.07 -11.01
N ALA A 169 -8.88 -10.68 -11.92
CA ALA A 169 -9.42 -11.61 -12.91
C ALA A 169 -10.05 -12.85 -12.27
N ASP A 170 -9.37 -13.44 -11.26
CA ASP A 170 -9.81 -14.67 -10.61
C ASP A 170 -11.06 -14.49 -9.73
N TYR A 171 -11.25 -13.29 -9.14
CA TYR A 171 -12.22 -13.09 -8.07
C TYR A 171 -13.26 -12.00 -8.31
N VAL A 172 -13.26 -11.30 -9.46
CA VAL A 172 -14.25 -10.25 -9.76
C VAL A 172 -15.69 -10.78 -9.71
N GLN A 173 -15.95 -11.96 -10.24
CA GLN A 173 -17.27 -12.59 -10.19
C GLN A 173 -17.69 -13.04 -8.78
N LYS A 174 -16.75 -13.04 -7.84
CA LYS A 174 -16.95 -13.40 -6.43
C LYS A 174 -16.95 -12.16 -5.53
N GLY A 175 -17.24 -10.98 -6.10
CA GLY A 175 -17.38 -9.74 -5.38
C GLY A 175 -16.08 -9.13 -4.84
N ILE A 176 -14.91 -9.56 -5.32
CA ILE A 176 -13.60 -9.01 -4.89
C ILE A 176 -13.08 -8.07 -5.98
N ARG A 177 -12.86 -6.81 -5.63
CA ARG A 177 -12.12 -5.85 -6.44
C ARG A 177 -10.66 -5.81 -5.97
N CYS A 178 -9.73 -5.74 -6.91
CA CYS A 178 -8.31 -5.59 -6.60
C CYS A 178 -7.71 -4.54 -7.52
N ASN A 179 -7.16 -3.47 -6.95
CA ASN A 179 -6.54 -2.37 -7.69
C ASN A 179 -5.18 -2.01 -7.11
N ALA A 180 -4.36 -1.32 -7.87
CA ALA A 180 -3.09 -0.79 -7.41
C ALA A 180 -3.06 0.73 -7.50
N ILE A 181 -2.36 1.35 -6.57
CA ILE A 181 -1.98 2.76 -6.65
C ILE A 181 -0.49 2.85 -6.94
N ALA A 182 -0.11 3.74 -7.87
CA ALA A 182 1.26 3.94 -8.32
C ALA A 182 1.67 5.42 -8.07
N PRO A 183 2.16 5.75 -6.87
CA PRO A 183 2.61 7.10 -6.58
C PRO A 183 3.90 7.47 -7.33
N GLY A 184 4.07 8.76 -7.59
CA GLY A 184 5.36 9.37 -7.85
C GLY A 184 6.20 9.50 -6.57
N THR A 185 6.97 10.58 -6.44
CA THR A 185 7.74 10.80 -5.21
C THR A 185 6.90 11.50 -4.15
N VAL A 186 6.75 10.84 -3.00
CA VAL A 186 5.94 11.32 -1.86
C VAL A 186 6.87 11.67 -0.69
N ASP A 187 6.67 12.82 -0.08
CA ASP A 187 7.44 13.31 1.07
C ASP A 187 7.03 12.52 2.32
N THR A 188 7.78 11.47 2.59
CA THR A 188 7.56 10.53 3.69
C THR A 188 8.82 10.43 4.55
N PRO A 189 8.73 9.97 5.81
CA PRO A 189 9.91 9.68 6.62
C PRO A 189 10.92 8.77 5.89
N SER A 190 10.47 7.72 5.23
CA SER A 190 11.33 6.84 4.44
C SER A 190 12.04 7.56 3.27
N LEU A 191 11.44 8.60 2.68
CA LEU A 191 12.14 9.43 1.71
C LEU A 191 13.16 10.33 2.39
N ALA A 192 12.81 10.91 3.54
CA ALA A 192 13.73 11.75 4.30
C ALA A 192 15.00 10.98 4.70
N ASP A 193 14.85 9.74 5.20
CA ASP A 193 15.98 8.88 5.53
C ASP A 193 16.88 8.63 4.32
N ARG A 194 16.29 8.37 3.14
CA ARG A 194 17.05 8.17 1.90
C ARG A 194 17.74 9.46 1.41
N ILE A 195 17.12 10.61 1.60
CA ILE A 195 17.73 11.91 1.27
C ILE A 195 18.90 12.16 2.21
N ASN A 196 18.73 11.94 3.51
CA ASN A 196 19.77 12.14 4.51
C ASN A 196 20.97 11.19 4.38
N ALA A 197 20.81 10.09 3.67
CA ALA A 197 21.91 9.16 3.36
C ALA A 197 22.85 9.64 2.24
N PHE A 198 22.49 10.73 1.52
CA PHE A 198 23.38 11.34 0.55
C PHE A 198 24.39 12.27 1.22
N SER A 199 25.55 12.48 0.58
CA SER A 199 26.59 13.41 1.05
C SER A 199 26.11 14.88 1.07
N ASP A 200 25.18 15.24 0.19
CA ASP A 200 24.49 16.53 0.15
C ASP A 200 22.97 16.30 0.15
N PRO A 201 22.31 16.30 1.32
CA PRO A 201 20.87 16.11 1.43
C PRO A 201 20.04 17.22 0.75
N VAL A 202 20.56 18.45 0.71
CA VAL A 202 19.86 19.59 0.09
C VAL A 202 19.78 19.39 -1.42
N GLU A 203 20.91 19.08 -2.05
CA GLU A 203 20.96 18.78 -3.48
C GLU A 203 20.16 17.51 -3.82
N ALA A 204 20.28 16.47 -3.00
CA ALA A 204 19.48 15.25 -3.16
C ALA A 204 17.97 15.57 -3.16
N ARG A 205 17.48 16.38 -2.21
CA ARG A 205 16.07 16.80 -2.17
C ARG A 205 15.68 17.56 -3.44
N ARG A 206 16.54 18.49 -3.89
CA ARG A 206 16.32 19.24 -5.13
C ARG A 206 16.17 18.29 -6.33
N MET A 207 17.03 17.28 -6.44
CA MET A 207 16.94 16.26 -7.49
C MET A 207 15.66 15.44 -7.44
N PHE A 208 15.15 15.09 -6.24
CA PHE A 208 13.86 14.40 -6.09
C PHE A 208 12.70 15.28 -6.52
N VAL A 209 12.71 16.57 -6.17
CA VAL A 209 11.71 17.54 -6.61
C VAL A 209 11.73 17.72 -8.13
N ALA A 210 12.91 17.86 -8.72
CA ALA A 210 13.07 18.08 -10.17
C ALA A 210 12.51 16.94 -11.04
N ARG A 211 12.30 15.76 -10.47
CA ARG A 211 11.65 14.63 -11.18
C ARG A 211 10.14 14.79 -11.32
N GLN A 212 9.54 15.71 -10.55
CA GLN A 212 8.11 15.94 -10.53
C GLN A 212 7.76 17.13 -11.43
N PRO A 213 7.04 16.97 -12.55
CA PRO A 213 6.62 18.09 -13.39
C PRO A 213 5.82 19.17 -12.65
N MET A 214 5.08 18.79 -11.59
CA MET A 214 4.41 19.75 -10.69
C MET A 214 5.36 20.59 -9.84
N GLY A 215 6.69 20.37 -9.88
CA GLY A 215 7.70 21.17 -9.17
C GLY A 215 7.75 20.95 -7.66
N ARG A 216 7.09 19.91 -7.13
CA ARG A 216 7.11 19.56 -5.71
C ARG A 216 6.90 18.07 -5.47
N LEU A 217 7.23 17.62 -4.28
CA LEU A 217 6.85 16.28 -3.82
C LEU A 217 5.36 16.26 -3.46
N ALA A 218 4.73 15.10 -3.62
CA ALA A 218 3.40 14.88 -3.07
C ALA A 218 3.48 14.71 -1.54
N THR A 219 2.41 15.04 -0.84
CA THR A 219 2.23 14.65 0.56
C THR A 219 1.51 13.31 0.67
N PRO A 220 1.69 12.54 1.76
CA PRO A 220 0.89 11.34 2.01
C PRO A 220 -0.63 11.59 1.96
N GLY A 221 -1.07 12.78 2.43
CA GLY A 221 -2.46 13.20 2.42
C GLY A 221 -3.05 13.41 1.02
N GLU A 222 -2.23 13.62 -0.01
CA GLU A 222 -2.67 13.72 -1.41
C GLU A 222 -2.83 12.35 -2.08
N ILE A 223 -2.21 11.31 -1.52
CA ILE A 223 -2.33 9.92 -2.01
C ILE A 223 -3.53 9.21 -1.37
N ALA A 224 -3.76 9.44 -0.07
CA ALA A 224 -4.79 8.76 0.70
C ALA A 224 -6.22 8.87 0.10
N PRO A 225 -6.69 10.01 -0.45
CA PRO A 225 -8.03 10.11 -1.03
C PRO A 225 -8.30 9.15 -2.18
N MET A 226 -7.31 8.86 -3.03
CA MET A 226 -7.45 7.88 -4.11
C MET A 226 -7.58 6.47 -3.55
N ILE A 227 -6.85 6.14 -2.48
CA ILE A 227 -6.94 4.83 -1.83
C ILE A 227 -8.31 4.67 -1.18
N VAL A 228 -8.84 5.70 -0.52
CA VAL A 228 -10.19 5.73 0.05
C VAL A 228 -11.25 5.54 -1.05
N PHE A 229 -11.12 6.23 -2.18
CA PHE A 229 -11.99 6.04 -3.34
C PHE A 229 -11.99 4.58 -3.82
N LEU A 230 -10.82 4.01 -4.05
CA LEU A 230 -10.68 2.61 -4.50
C LEU A 230 -11.25 1.60 -3.50
N ALA A 231 -11.20 1.92 -2.20
CA ALA A 231 -11.76 1.12 -1.12
C ALA A 231 -13.28 1.25 -0.98
N SER A 232 -13.87 2.33 -1.46
CA SER A 232 -15.29 2.67 -1.31
C SER A 232 -16.18 2.01 -2.37
N ASP A 233 -17.50 2.11 -2.17
CA ASP A 233 -18.49 1.64 -3.16
C ASP A 233 -18.61 2.57 -4.36
N GLU A 234 -18.06 3.79 -4.30
CA GLU A 234 -17.93 4.69 -5.45
C GLU A 234 -17.09 4.06 -6.58
N ALA A 235 -16.14 3.19 -6.21
CA ALA A 235 -15.32 2.43 -7.15
C ALA A 235 -15.89 1.03 -7.49
N ALA A 236 -17.21 0.82 -7.38
CA ALA A 236 -17.83 -0.50 -7.58
C ALA A 236 -17.55 -1.12 -8.97
N PHE A 237 -17.35 -0.30 -10.00
CA PHE A 237 -17.03 -0.75 -11.37
C PHE A 237 -15.54 -0.66 -11.71
N VAL A 238 -14.68 -0.58 -10.69
CA VAL A 238 -13.23 -0.37 -10.82
C VAL A 238 -12.47 -1.56 -10.24
N THR A 239 -11.85 -2.36 -11.10
CA THR A 239 -11.00 -3.51 -10.69
C THR A 239 -9.91 -3.80 -11.73
N GLY A 240 -8.80 -4.40 -11.33
CA GLY A 240 -7.69 -4.78 -12.19
C GLY A 240 -6.84 -3.61 -12.70
N ASN A 241 -7.04 -2.41 -12.20
CA ASN A 241 -6.40 -1.20 -12.69
C ASN A 241 -5.24 -0.73 -11.80
N VAL A 242 -4.38 0.10 -12.42
CA VAL A 242 -3.28 0.81 -11.77
C VAL A 242 -3.52 2.29 -11.92
N TYR A 243 -3.57 3.01 -10.80
CA TYR A 243 -3.85 4.44 -10.78
C TYR A 243 -2.60 5.22 -10.41
N SER A 244 -2.08 6.00 -11.36
CA SER A 244 -0.96 6.90 -11.11
C SER A 244 -1.41 8.11 -10.30
N CYS A 245 -0.66 8.42 -9.23
CA CYS A 245 -0.74 9.65 -8.44
C CYS A 245 0.67 10.23 -8.37
N ASP A 246 1.15 10.82 -9.46
CA ASP A 246 2.58 10.98 -9.70
C ASP A 246 3.02 12.40 -10.07
N GLY A 247 2.12 13.39 -10.02
CA GLY A 247 2.44 14.77 -10.35
C GLY A 247 2.94 14.97 -11.77
N GLY A 248 2.52 14.09 -12.69
CA GLY A 248 2.87 14.14 -14.10
C GLY A 248 4.21 13.43 -14.46
N MET A 249 4.79 12.64 -13.54
CA MET A 249 6.08 11.96 -13.84
C MET A 249 6.00 10.99 -15.02
N THR A 250 4.81 10.51 -15.38
CA THR A 250 4.63 9.49 -16.43
C THR A 250 4.04 10.03 -17.74
N ILE A 251 3.80 11.32 -17.83
CA ILE A 251 3.40 12.00 -19.06
C ILE A 251 4.58 12.55 -19.81
#